data_7768e7b0a70024cfe6d5c7f083639efe
#
_entry.id   7768e7b0a70024cfe6d5c7f083639efe
#
_cell.length_a   1.000
_cell.length_b   1.000
_cell.length_c   1.000
_cell.angle_alpha   90.00
_cell.angle_beta   90.00
_cell.angle_gamma   90.00
#
_symmetry.space_group_name_H-M   'P 1'
#
loop_
_entity.id
_entity.type
_entity.pdbx_description
1 polymer ?
#
loop_
_entity_poly.entity_id
_entity_poly.type
_entity_poly.pdbx_seq_one_letter_code
_entity_poly.pdbx_strand_id
1 'polypeptide(L)'
;MEHAVELPEDIQEQMEALSEQGEEAFDQGRYEEALDIYNQALSILPEPRENWEAYVWLKAAMGDACFLMDRFDDGLDHFYEAYTAAGPQNMNPFIVYRLGQIYRRLDDEENAVEFLMRAFLLEGEDVFEDEDDLVYLRNRVDLDDYSEDGGEGYGYGADDDDDDYGGRSSRFDDEGFSRGYIPRDDYEEYGDD
;
A
#
# COMPACT_ATOMS: atom_id res chain seq x y z
N MET A 1 21.34 8.15 14.83
CA MET A 1 20.21 8.92 14.27
C MET A 1 20.54 9.11 12.80
N GLU A 2 20.06 8.21 11.96
CA GLU A 2 20.16 8.40 10.52
C GLU A 2 19.16 9.50 10.16
N HIS A 3 19.66 10.56 9.59
CA HIS A 3 18.80 11.61 9.04
C HIS A 3 18.12 11.00 7.81
N ALA A 4 16.82 10.94 7.81
CA ALA A 4 16.07 10.66 6.59
C ALA A 4 16.59 11.62 5.50
N VAL A 5 16.94 11.08 4.36
CA VAL A 5 17.37 11.90 3.23
C VAL A 5 16.09 12.49 2.62
N GLU A 6 15.91 13.79 2.73
CA GLU A 6 14.75 14.48 2.14
C GLU A 6 14.94 14.65 0.63
N LEU A 7 13.86 14.64 -0.11
CA LEU A 7 13.88 14.99 -1.53
C LEU A 7 14.38 16.41 -1.70
N PRO A 8 15.15 16.71 -2.77
CA PRO A 8 15.49 18.09 -3.13
C PRO A 8 14.21 18.95 -3.25
N GLU A 9 14.25 20.17 -2.73
CA GLU A 9 13.09 21.06 -2.64
C GLU A 9 12.38 21.25 -3.99
N ASP A 10 13.14 21.37 -5.08
CA ASP A 10 12.62 21.50 -6.44
C ASP A 10 11.93 20.23 -6.95
N ILE A 11 12.36 19.05 -6.52
CA ILE A 11 11.72 17.78 -6.82
C ILE A 11 10.46 17.62 -5.97
N GLN A 12 10.51 17.97 -4.68
CA GLN A 12 9.35 17.91 -3.80
C GLN A 12 8.21 18.79 -4.31
N GLU A 13 8.46 20.06 -4.66
CA GLU A 13 7.44 20.96 -5.23
C GLU A 13 6.80 20.39 -6.51
N GLN A 14 7.62 19.78 -7.39
CA GLN A 14 7.10 19.17 -8.62
C GLN A 14 6.29 17.90 -8.32
N MET A 15 6.71 17.11 -7.36
CA MET A 15 5.99 15.91 -6.92
C MET A 15 4.62 16.28 -6.36
N GLU A 16 4.55 17.25 -5.43
CA GLU A 16 3.30 17.74 -4.86
C GLU A 16 2.33 18.20 -5.95
N ALA A 17 2.81 19.04 -6.90
CA ALA A 17 1.99 19.54 -7.98
C ALA A 17 1.47 18.43 -8.92
N LEU A 18 2.27 17.41 -9.23
CA LEU A 18 1.86 16.29 -10.08
C LEU A 18 0.90 15.36 -9.34
N SER A 19 1.10 15.16 -8.04
CA SER A 19 0.22 14.32 -7.24
C SER A 19 -1.16 14.92 -7.10
N GLU A 20 -1.24 16.23 -6.78
CA GLU A 20 -2.51 16.94 -6.73
C GLU A 20 -3.27 16.86 -8.07
N GLN A 21 -2.59 17.02 -9.20
CA GLN A 21 -3.19 16.87 -10.53
C GLN A 21 -3.65 15.42 -10.80
N GLY A 22 -2.85 14.43 -10.38
CA GLY A 22 -3.18 13.02 -10.52
C GLY A 22 -4.41 12.64 -9.71
N GLU A 23 -4.48 13.10 -8.44
CA GLU A 23 -5.63 12.91 -7.57
C GLU A 23 -6.89 13.58 -8.13
N GLU A 24 -6.78 14.82 -8.62
CA GLU A 24 -7.92 15.49 -9.26
C GLU A 24 -8.45 14.70 -10.49
N ALA A 25 -7.55 14.17 -11.30
CA ALA A 25 -7.94 13.33 -12.44
C ALA A 25 -8.59 12.02 -11.96
N PHE A 26 -8.01 11.39 -10.94
CA PHE A 26 -8.52 10.16 -10.33
C PHE A 26 -9.93 10.35 -9.77
N ASP A 27 -10.17 11.38 -8.97
CA ASP A 27 -11.46 11.70 -8.34
C ASP A 27 -12.56 12.02 -9.38
N GLN A 28 -12.16 12.51 -10.54
CA GLN A 28 -13.06 12.74 -11.67
C GLN A 28 -13.28 11.48 -12.53
N GLY A 29 -12.73 10.32 -12.14
CA GLY A 29 -12.84 9.07 -12.87
C GLY A 29 -12.00 9.02 -14.16
N ARG A 30 -11.06 9.95 -14.34
CA ARG A 30 -10.15 10.02 -15.49
C ARG A 30 -8.88 9.20 -15.21
N TYR A 31 -9.06 7.89 -15.01
CA TYR A 31 -8.01 7.01 -14.50
C TYR A 31 -6.79 6.86 -15.42
N GLU A 32 -6.97 6.82 -16.73
CA GLU A 32 -5.86 6.83 -17.68
C GLU A 32 -5.03 8.12 -17.60
N GLU A 33 -5.70 9.27 -17.45
CA GLU A 33 -5.01 10.54 -17.27
C GLU A 33 -4.26 10.59 -15.94
N ALA A 34 -4.86 10.08 -14.86
CA ALA A 34 -4.20 9.95 -13.57
C ALA A 34 -2.93 9.09 -13.67
N LEU A 35 -3.01 7.93 -14.35
CA LEU A 35 -1.85 7.07 -14.60
C LEU A 35 -0.71 7.79 -15.34
N ASP A 36 -1.05 8.56 -16.37
CA ASP A 36 -0.04 9.33 -17.12
C ASP A 36 0.64 10.39 -16.24
N ILE A 37 -0.12 11.04 -15.36
CA ILE A 37 0.40 12.03 -14.41
C ILE A 37 1.27 11.37 -13.33
N TYR A 38 0.83 10.26 -12.75
CA TYR A 38 1.61 9.51 -11.76
C TYR A 38 2.92 8.96 -12.36
N ASN A 39 2.90 8.53 -13.64
CA ASN A 39 4.12 8.14 -14.34
C ASN A 39 5.08 9.32 -14.54
N GLN A 40 4.57 10.53 -14.80
CA GLN A 40 5.42 11.73 -14.86
C GLN A 40 6.06 12.00 -13.48
N ALA A 41 5.28 11.94 -12.39
CA ALA A 41 5.78 12.08 -11.04
C ALA A 41 6.86 11.02 -10.73
N LEU A 42 6.60 9.76 -11.07
CA LEU A 42 7.57 8.67 -10.88
C LEU A 42 8.88 8.91 -11.63
N SER A 43 8.83 9.57 -12.81
CA SER A 43 10.01 9.82 -13.63
C SER A 43 10.97 10.84 -13.05
N ILE A 44 10.51 11.74 -12.19
CA ILE A 44 11.34 12.78 -11.56
C ILE A 44 11.95 12.34 -10.23
N LEU A 45 11.53 11.19 -9.67
CA LEU A 45 12.15 10.65 -8.46
C LEU A 45 13.62 10.28 -8.70
N PRO A 46 14.54 10.67 -7.81
CA PRO A 46 15.95 10.28 -7.88
C PRO A 46 16.12 8.76 -7.71
N GLU A 47 17.09 8.19 -8.41
CA GLU A 47 17.45 6.78 -8.24
C GLU A 47 18.27 6.54 -6.95
N PRO A 48 18.06 5.44 -6.25
CA PRO A 48 17.07 4.38 -6.51
C PRO A 48 15.67 4.83 -6.05
N ARG A 49 14.69 4.79 -6.98
CA ARG A 49 13.34 5.36 -6.76
C ARG A 49 12.56 4.64 -5.66
N GLU A 50 12.73 3.32 -5.60
CA GLU A 50 12.06 2.45 -4.64
C GLU A 50 12.40 2.75 -3.17
N ASN A 51 13.42 3.54 -2.92
CA ASN A 51 13.81 3.95 -1.59
C ASN A 51 13.03 5.18 -1.09
N TRP A 52 12.21 5.79 -1.95
CA TRP A 52 11.41 6.95 -1.58
C TRP A 52 9.98 6.53 -1.21
N GLU A 53 9.45 7.09 -0.13
CA GLU A 53 8.06 6.88 0.27
C GLU A 53 7.09 7.27 -0.85
N ALA A 54 7.40 8.35 -1.56
CA ALA A 54 6.65 8.78 -2.74
C ALA A 54 6.54 7.70 -3.83
N TYR A 55 7.52 6.80 -3.97
CA TYR A 55 7.44 5.67 -4.88
C TYR A 55 6.32 4.71 -4.48
N VAL A 56 6.27 4.34 -3.19
CA VAL A 56 5.25 3.44 -2.65
C VAL A 56 3.87 4.02 -2.88
N TRP A 57 3.70 5.31 -2.56
CA TRP A 57 2.45 6.03 -2.77
C TRP A 57 2.04 6.06 -4.25
N LEU A 58 2.91 6.48 -5.15
CA LEU A 58 2.65 6.54 -6.58
C LEU A 58 2.26 5.18 -7.16
N LYS A 59 2.98 4.12 -6.78
CA LYS A 59 2.69 2.77 -7.22
C LYS A 59 1.33 2.27 -6.69
N ALA A 60 0.98 2.58 -5.45
CA ALA A 60 -0.33 2.25 -4.90
C ALA A 60 -1.46 3.01 -5.62
N ALA A 61 -1.29 4.32 -5.90
CA ALA A 61 -2.25 5.12 -6.65
C ALA A 61 -2.45 4.62 -8.09
N MET A 62 -1.35 4.23 -8.76
CA MET A 62 -1.41 3.62 -10.10
C MET A 62 -2.12 2.27 -10.07
N GLY A 63 -1.85 1.45 -9.05
CA GLY A 63 -2.53 0.17 -8.84
C GLY A 63 -4.03 0.35 -8.64
N ASP A 64 -4.45 1.34 -7.86
CA ASP A 64 -5.87 1.64 -7.61
C ASP A 64 -6.58 2.16 -8.88
N ALA A 65 -5.92 3.01 -9.66
CA ALA A 65 -6.44 3.43 -10.97
C ALA A 65 -6.64 2.23 -11.92
N CYS A 66 -5.69 1.31 -11.98
CA CYS A 66 -5.81 0.07 -12.75
C CYS A 66 -6.94 -0.82 -12.23
N PHE A 67 -7.06 -0.98 -10.90
CA PHE A 67 -8.14 -1.75 -10.27
C PHE A 67 -9.52 -1.22 -10.65
N LEU A 68 -9.73 0.10 -10.61
CA LEU A 68 -11.00 0.74 -10.97
C LEU A 68 -11.32 0.69 -12.47
N MET A 69 -10.33 0.38 -13.30
CA MET A 69 -10.49 0.13 -14.74
C MET A 69 -10.62 -1.37 -15.08
N ASP A 70 -10.75 -2.27 -14.08
CA ASP A 70 -10.73 -3.72 -14.23
C ASP A 70 -9.43 -4.27 -14.89
N ARG A 71 -8.33 -3.50 -14.84
CA ARG A 71 -7.01 -3.91 -15.33
C ARG A 71 -6.23 -4.61 -14.21
N PHE A 72 -6.73 -5.77 -13.81
CA PHE A 72 -6.26 -6.44 -12.58
C PHE A 72 -4.80 -6.90 -12.65
N ASP A 73 -4.32 -7.38 -13.81
CA ASP A 73 -2.91 -7.78 -13.98
C ASP A 73 -1.97 -6.57 -13.81
N ASP A 74 -2.28 -5.44 -14.46
CA ASP A 74 -1.48 -4.21 -14.31
C ASP A 74 -1.56 -3.66 -12.87
N GLY A 75 -2.74 -3.72 -12.26
CA GLY A 75 -2.96 -3.33 -10.86
C GLY A 75 -2.14 -4.18 -9.90
N LEU A 76 -2.09 -5.51 -10.14
CA LEU A 76 -1.28 -6.43 -9.37
C LEU A 76 0.20 -6.04 -9.40
N ASP A 77 0.76 -5.78 -10.59
CA ASP A 77 2.15 -5.39 -10.75
C ASP A 77 2.47 -4.12 -9.96
N HIS A 78 1.63 -3.09 -10.05
CA HIS A 78 1.84 -1.85 -9.34
C HIS A 78 1.73 -1.99 -7.82
N PHE A 79 0.69 -2.68 -7.31
CA PHE A 79 0.56 -2.90 -5.88
C PHE A 79 1.67 -3.80 -5.33
N TYR A 80 2.15 -4.78 -6.12
CA TYR A 80 3.24 -5.65 -5.68
C TYR A 80 4.56 -4.90 -5.59
N GLU A 81 4.83 -3.97 -6.51
CA GLU A 81 5.98 -3.06 -6.43
C GLU A 81 5.89 -2.15 -5.19
N ALA A 82 4.69 -1.58 -4.92
CA ALA A 82 4.46 -0.78 -3.72
C ALA A 82 4.68 -1.60 -2.43
N TYR A 83 4.11 -2.80 -2.37
CA TYR A 83 4.24 -3.72 -1.24
C TYR A 83 5.69 -4.09 -0.96
N THR A 84 6.44 -4.42 -2.03
CA THR A 84 7.84 -4.79 -1.91
C THR A 84 8.71 -3.61 -1.49
N ALA A 85 8.44 -2.42 -2.03
CA ALA A 85 9.18 -1.21 -1.68
C ALA A 85 8.91 -0.75 -0.24
N ALA A 86 7.68 -0.86 0.25
CA ALA A 86 7.34 -0.54 1.64
C ALA A 86 8.07 -1.44 2.64
N GLY A 87 8.24 -2.71 2.29
CA GLY A 87 8.86 -3.70 3.17
C GLY A 87 7.96 -4.12 4.35
N PRO A 88 8.41 -5.10 5.15
CA PRO A 88 7.56 -5.74 6.16
C PRO A 88 7.22 -4.86 7.35
N GLN A 89 8.02 -3.83 7.65
CA GLN A 89 7.82 -2.93 8.80
C GLN A 89 6.90 -1.74 8.49
N ASN A 90 6.70 -1.43 7.20
CA ASN A 90 5.90 -0.30 6.75
C ASN A 90 4.72 -0.79 5.87
N MET A 91 4.13 -1.90 6.26
CA MET A 91 3.05 -2.53 5.50
C MET A 91 1.79 -1.69 5.61
N ASN A 92 1.32 -1.14 4.48
CA ASN A 92 0.10 -0.36 4.43
C ASN A 92 -1.12 -1.30 4.26
N PRO A 93 -2.11 -1.29 5.19
CA PRO A 93 -3.28 -2.16 5.12
C PRO A 93 -4.07 -2.04 3.82
N PHE A 94 -4.18 -0.82 3.27
CA PHE A 94 -4.83 -0.57 1.98
C PHE A 94 -4.17 -1.34 0.83
N ILE A 95 -2.83 -1.30 0.73
CA ILE A 95 -2.08 -2.02 -0.31
C ILE A 95 -2.31 -3.53 -0.19
N VAL A 96 -2.24 -4.04 1.03
CA VAL A 96 -2.45 -5.47 1.33
C VAL A 96 -3.88 -5.90 0.99
N TYR A 97 -4.87 -5.08 1.37
CA TYR A 97 -6.27 -5.33 1.05
C TYR A 97 -6.52 -5.34 -0.47
N ARG A 98 -6.01 -4.35 -1.21
CA ARG A 98 -6.13 -4.29 -2.67
C ARG A 98 -5.49 -5.48 -3.37
N LEU A 99 -4.33 -5.96 -2.90
CA LEU A 99 -3.73 -7.21 -3.41
C LEU A 99 -4.68 -8.40 -3.21
N GLY A 100 -5.29 -8.54 -2.04
CA GLY A 100 -6.28 -9.58 -1.76
C GLY A 100 -7.51 -9.49 -2.68
N GLN A 101 -8.02 -8.29 -2.91
CA GLN A 101 -9.12 -8.04 -3.84
C GLN A 101 -8.76 -8.41 -5.28
N ILE A 102 -7.57 -8.01 -5.74
CA ILE A 102 -7.11 -8.32 -7.10
C ILE A 102 -6.98 -9.83 -7.30
N TYR A 103 -6.33 -10.54 -6.37
CA TYR A 103 -6.22 -11.99 -6.46
C TYR A 103 -7.58 -12.69 -6.48
N ARG A 104 -8.55 -12.18 -5.69
CA ARG A 104 -9.95 -12.65 -5.76
C ARG A 104 -10.57 -12.44 -7.14
N ARG A 105 -10.28 -11.31 -7.82
CA ARG A 105 -10.77 -11.03 -9.18
C ARG A 105 -10.09 -11.88 -10.26
N LEU A 106 -8.85 -12.31 -9.99
CA LEU A 106 -8.08 -13.21 -10.85
C LEU A 106 -8.34 -14.71 -10.58
N ASP A 107 -9.31 -15.04 -9.71
CA ASP A 107 -9.64 -16.40 -9.29
C ASP A 107 -8.47 -17.16 -8.62
N ASP A 108 -7.49 -16.43 -8.06
CA ASP A 108 -6.41 -16.98 -7.25
C ASP A 108 -6.83 -17.00 -5.77
N GLU A 109 -7.53 -18.07 -5.38
CA GLU A 109 -8.11 -18.19 -4.04
C GLU A 109 -7.03 -18.22 -2.94
N GLU A 110 -5.90 -18.88 -3.18
CA GLU A 110 -4.84 -19.05 -2.18
C GLU A 110 -4.26 -17.68 -1.81
N ASN A 111 -3.82 -16.91 -2.79
CA ASN A 111 -3.27 -15.58 -2.57
C ASN A 111 -4.35 -14.58 -2.09
N ALA A 112 -5.59 -14.69 -2.59
CA ALA A 112 -6.68 -13.84 -2.12
C ALA A 112 -6.91 -14.00 -0.61
N VAL A 113 -7.01 -15.24 -0.12
CA VAL A 113 -7.19 -15.51 1.32
C VAL A 113 -5.98 -15.05 2.12
N GLU A 114 -4.77 -15.29 1.64
CA GLU A 114 -3.55 -14.88 2.33
C GLU A 114 -3.50 -13.36 2.52
N PHE A 115 -3.70 -12.58 1.45
CA PHE A 115 -3.60 -11.12 1.53
C PHE A 115 -4.77 -10.49 2.29
N LEU A 116 -6.01 -10.99 2.13
CA LEU A 116 -7.15 -10.52 2.91
C LEU A 116 -6.98 -10.83 4.41
N MET A 117 -6.41 -11.99 4.75
CA MET A 117 -6.09 -12.32 6.14
C MET A 117 -5.01 -11.41 6.71
N ARG A 118 -3.97 -11.08 5.93
CA ARG A 118 -2.94 -10.12 6.36
C ARG A 118 -3.54 -8.73 6.60
N ALA A 119 -4.43 -8.26 5.72
CA ALA A 119 -5.13 -6.99 5.90
C ALA A 119 -5.96 -6.98 7.19
N PHE A 120 -6.69 -8.08 7.45
CA PHE A 120 -7.44 -8.26 8.69
C PHE A 120 -6.53 -8.22 9.93
N LEU A 121 -5.37 -8.86 9.89
CA LEU A 121 -4.41 -8.86 11.02
C LEU A 121 -3.79 -7.49 11.27
N LEU A 122 -3.74 -6.62 10.27
CA LEU A 122 -3.18 -5.27 10.40
C LEU A 122 -4.19 -4.28 11.00
N GLU A 123 -5.46 -4.35 10.60
CA GLU A 123 -6.45 -3.30 10.90
C GLU A 123 -7.83 -3.86 11.32
N GLY A 124 -7.95 -5.18 11.43
CA GLY A 124 -9.23 -5.81 11.79
C GLY A 124 -10.25 -5.76 10.66
N GLU A 125 -11.54 -5.69 11.05
CA GLU A 125 -12.64 -5.65 10.09
C GLU A 125 -12.76 -4.30 9.37
N ASP A 126 -12.22 -3.24 9.94
CA ASP A 126 -12.34 -1.86 9.44
C ASP A 126 -11.61 -1.65 8.10
N VAL A 127 -10.64 -2.52 7.77
CA VAL A 127 -9.95 -2.50 6.47
C VAL A 127 -10.85 -2.86 5.29
N PHE A 128 -11.95 -3.58 5.55
CA PHE A 128 -12.83 -4.09 4.49
C PHE A 128 -13.84 -3.02 4.05
N GLU A 129 -13.52 -2.29 2.98
CA GLU A 129 -14.43 -1.35 2.34
C GLU A 129 -15.65 -2.07 1.72
N ASP A 130 -15.48 -3.32 1.28
CA ASP A 130 -16.51 -4.18 0.71
C ASP A 130 -16.84 -5.33 1.69
N GLU A 131 -18.07 -5.35 2.21
CA GLU A 131 -18.54 -6.41 3.10
C GLU A 131 -18.46 -7.82 2.46
N ASP A 132 -18.55 -7.91 1.14
CA ASP A 132 -18.45 -9.18 0.41
C ASP A 132 -17.06 -9.80 0.51
N ASP A 133 -16.00 -8.97 0.68
CA ASP A 133 -14.64 -9.47 0.87
C ASP A 133 -14.44 -10.03 2.28
N LEU A 134 -15.02 -9.40 3.29
CA LEU A 134 -15.01 -9.93 4.66
C LEU A 134 -15.81 -11.24 4.75
N VAL A 135 -16.99 -11.30 4.13
CA VAL A 135 -17.79 -12.54 4.04
C VAL A 135 -17.02 -13.62 3.28
N TYR A 136 -16.34 -13.27 2.20
CA TYR A 136 -15.49 -14.20 1.45
C TYR A 136 -14.39 -14.80 2.33
N LEU A 137 -13.72 -13.98 3.15
CA LEU A 137 -12.65 -14.41 4.06
C LEU A 137 -13.24 -15.29 5.19
N ARG A 138 -14.33 -14.87 5.86
CA ARG A 138 -14.99 -15.62 6.93
C ARG A 138 -15.48 -17.00 6.51
N ASN A 139 -15.84 -17.19 5.25
CA ASN A 139 -16.21 -18.50 4.73
C ASN A 139 -15.03 -19.46 4.56
N ARG A 140 -13.79 -19.00 4.69
CA ARG A 140 -12.55 -19.76 4.45
C ARG A 140 -11.65 -19.85 5.67
N VAL A 141 -11.76 -18.88 6.57
CA VAL A 141 -10.95 -18.77 7.79
C VAL A 141 -11.85 -18.45 8.96
N ASP A 142 -11.64 -19.15 10.09
CA ASP A 142 -12.30 -18.83 11.35
C ASP A 142 -11.60 -17.60 11.95
N LEU A 143 -12.23 -16.42 11.81
CA LEU A 143 -11.66 -15.15 12.27
C LEU A 143 -11.80 -14.94 13.79
N ASP A 144 -12.68 -15.69 14.46
CA ASP A 144 -12.90 -15.58 15.90
C ASP A 144 -11.64 -15.98 16.68
N ASP A 145 -10.82 -16.88 16.11
CA ASP A 145 -9.52 -17.27 16.69
C ASP A 145 -8.47 -16.13 16.69
N TYR A 146 -8.70 -15.07 15.92
CA TYR A 146 -7.78 -13.94 15.72
C TYR A 146 -8.33 -12.59 16.19
N SER A 147 -9.56 -12.57 16.76
CA SER A 147 -10.11 -11.37 17.38
C SER A 147 -9.47 -11.09 18.74
N GLU A 148 -9.34 -9.81 19.11
CA GLU A 148 -8.65 -9.35 20.34
C GLU A 148 -9.14 -10.01 21.65
N ASP A 149 -10.32 -10.63 21.64
CA ASP A 149 -10.89 -11.34 22.79
C ASP A 149 -10.47 -12.82 22.93
N GLY A 150 -9.75 -13.42 21.97
CA GLY A 150 -9.53 -14.88 21.90
C GLY A 150 -8.12 -15.38 21.59
N GLY A 151 -7.16 -14.58 21.18
CA GLY A 151 -5.86 -15.06 20.70
C GLY A 151 -4.64 -14.43 21.40
N GLU A 152 -3.70 -15.27 21.84
CA GLU A 152 -2.35 -14.81 22.18
C GLU A 152 -1.73 -14.21 20.89
N GLY A 153 -1.60 -12.87 20.85
CA GLY A 153 -1.16 -12.12 19.69
C GLY A 153 0.14 -12.68 19.12
N TYR A 154 0.12 -12.95 17.82
CA TYR A 154 1.36 -12.98 17.04
C TYR A 154 1.84 -11.54 16.93
N GLY A 155 2.51 -11.07 17.99
CA GLY A 155 3.16 -9.77 18.02
C GLY A 155 4.31 -9.76 17.02
N TYR A 156 4.10 -9.13 15.90
CA TYR A 156 5.19 -8.45 15.22
C TYR A 156 5.49 -7.25 16.12
N GLY A 157 6.65 -7.31 16.82
CA GLY A 157 7.00 -6.35 17.82
C GLY A 157 6.92 -4.92 17.29
N ALA A 158 5.90 -4.21 17.75
CA ALA A 158 5.90 -2.77 17.81
C ALA A 158 6.24 -2.44 19.27
N ASP A 159 7.42 -1.88 19.49
CA ASP A 159 7.72 -1.18 20.72
C ASP A 159 6.77 0.01 20.84
N ASP A 160 6.13 0.09 22.02
CA ASP A 160 5.22 1.16 22.41
C ASP A 160 5.82 2.55 22.19
N ASP A 161 5.21 3.34 21.31
CA ASP A 161 5.13 4.78 21.48
C ASP A 161 3.73 5.24 21.02
N ASP A 162 2.95 5.67 22.02
CA ASP A 162 1.62 6.24 21.90
C ASP A 162 1.58 7.40 20.90
N ASP A 163 0.93 7.22 19.75
CA ASP A 163 0.35 8.34 18.99
C ASP A 163 -1.00 7.93 18.40
N ASP A 164 -2.01 8.64 18.89
CA ASP A 164 -3.44 8.66 18.62
C ASP A 164 -3.77 8.66 17.11
N TYR A 165 -4.05 7.50 16.51
CA TYR A 165 -4.61 7.39 15.17
C TYR A 165 -6.14 7.38 15.21
N GLY A 166 -6.71 8.60 15.34
CA GLY A 166 -8.13 8.83 15.13
C GLY A 166 -8.50 8.64 13.67
N GLY A 167 -9.33 7.61 13.40
CA GLY A 167 -9.76 7.21 12.08
C GLY A 167 -10.32 8.30 11.19
N ARG A 168 -9.80 8.34 9.99
CA ARG A 168 -10.49 8.74 8.75
C ARG A 168 -9.85 7.99 7.62
N SER A 169 -10.66 7.23 6.87
CA SER A 169 -10.26 6.65 5.61
C SER A 169 -10.04 7.76 4.57
N SER A 170 -8.87 8.37 4.59
CA SER A 170 -8.32 8.96 3.40
C SER A 170 -7.40 7.90 2.79
N ARG A 171 -7.59 7.61 1.53
CA ARG A 171 -6.84 6.62 0.75
C ARG A 171 -5.33 6.77 0.94
N PHE A 172 -4.91 7.97 1.28
CA PHE A 172 -3.56 8.40 1.65
C PHE A 172 -3.69 9.58 2.62
N ASP A 173 -2.89 9.63 3.68
CA ASP A 173 -2.85 10.75 4.61
C ASP A 173 -2.30 12.01 3.93
N ASP A 174 -2.81 13.17 4.33
CA ASP A 174 -2.47 14.51 3.79
C ASP A 174 -0.98 14.88 3.89
N GLU A 175 -0.13 14.05 4.52
CA GLU A 175 1.31 14.28 4.72
C GLU A 175 2.22 13.37 3.85
N GLY A 176 1.66 12.62 2.90
CA GLY A 176 2.32 11.51 2.18
C GLY A 176 3.59 11.84 1.38
N PHE A 177 4.00 13.10 1.26
CA PHE A 177 5.18 13.49 0.48
C PHE A 177 6.34 14.06 1.28
N SER A 178 6.15 14.37 2.55
CA SER A 178 7.19 15.03 3.36
C SER A 178 8.11 14.08 4.12
N ARG A 179 7.83 12.77 4.08
CA ARG A 179 8.66 11.78 4.77
C ARG A 179 9.75 11.26 3.84
N GLY A 180 10.96 11.28 4.36
CA GLY A 180 12.18 11.07 3.64
C GLY A 180 12.47 9.63 3.19
N TYR A 181 13.64 9.46 2.60
CA TYR A 181 14.23 8.21 2.16
C TYR A 181 14.13 7.08 3.20
N ILE A 182 13.57 5.96 2.83
CA ILE A 182 13.53 4.72 3.62
C ILE A 182 14.78 3.91 3.26
N PRO A 183 15.79 3.80 4.15
CA PRO A 183 16.93 2.95 3.87
C PRO A 183 16.50 1.49 3.81
N ARG A 184 16.76 0.82 2.71
CA ARG A 184 16.71 -0.65 2.67
C ARG A 184 17.93 -1.18 3.38
N ASP A 185 17.74 -1.87 4.51
CA ASP A 185 18.76 -2.78 5.00
C ASP A 185 18.96 -3.89 3.95
N ASP A 186 20.23 -4.10 3.55
CA ASP A 186 20.64 -5.04 2.52
C ASP A 186 19.97 -6.41 2.74
N TYR A 187 19.02 -6.76 1.88
CA TYR A 187 18.54 -8.12 1.79
C TYR A 187 19.70 -8.98 1.26
N GLU A 188 20.33 -9.74 2.15
CA GLU A 188 21.22 -10.82 1.74
C GLU A 188 20.44 -11.74 0.80
N GLU A 189 20.96 -11.79 -0.43
CA GLU A 189 20.61 -12.71 -1.50
C GLU A 189 20.57 -14.13 -0.94
N TYR A 190 19.37 -14.69 -0.74
CA TYR A 190 19.25 -16.13 -0.50
C TYR A 190 19.62 -16.83 -1.80
N GLY A 191 20.91 -17.23 -1.87
CA GLY A 191 21.44 -18.03 -2.94
C GLY A 191 20.78 -19.39 -2.97
N ASP A 192 20.37 -19.77 -4.17
CA ASP A 192 20.05 -21.14 -4.57
C ASP A 192 21.24 -22.07 -4.28
N ASP A 193 20.96 -23.15 -3.55
CA ASP A 193 21.72 -24.41 -3.57
C ASP A 193 20.73 -25.59 -3.72
#